data_6ca414b86a82a99b89b417bf025098d2
#
_entry.id   6ca414b86a82a99b89b417bf025098d2
#
_cell.length_a   1.000
_cell.length_b   1.000
_cell.length_c   1.000
_cell.angle_alpha   90.00
_cell.angle_beta   90.00
_cell.angle_gamma   90.00
#
_symmetry.space_group_name_H-M   'P 1'
#
loop_
_entity.id
_entity.type
_entity.pdbx_description
1 polymer ?
#
loop_
_entity_poly.entity_id
_entity_poly.type
_entity_poly.pdbx_seq_one_letter_code
_entity_poly.pdbx_strand_id
1 'polypeptide(L)'
;MEAYDVIINQPVVIDNGSGVIKAGFAGDQVPKCHFPNYIGRPKHVRVMAGALEGDVFVGPKAEEHRGLLTIRYPMEHGIVTDWNDMERIWQYIYSKEQLQTYPEEHPVLLTEAPLNPRRNREKAAEIFFETLNVPALFISMQAVLSLYATGRTTGVVLDSGDGVTHAVPIYEGFAMPNSIMRVDIAGRDVTRHLRTLLRKEGWNFRTTAEFEIVKTIKERACYLASNPQREETMETEKAQYTLPDGSTLEIGPARFRAPEILFRPDHIGEEDEGLHEVLVYAIHKSDLDLRRVLYQNIVLSGGSTLFKGFGDRLLSEVKKIGPKDIKIRISAPQERLYSTWIGGSILASLDTFKKMWVSKKEYDEENARAIHRKTF
;
A
#
# COMPACT_ATOMS: atom_id res chain seq x y z
N MET A 1 12.23 5.18 35.47
CA MET A 1 11.46 6.03 34.53
C MET A 1 10.11 5.37 34.42
N GLU A 2 9.06 6.00 34.90
CA GLU A 2 7.73 5.37 34.87
C GLU A 2 7.25 5.25 33.44
N ALA A 3 6.50 4.17 33.10
CA ALA A 3 6.01 3.86 31.76
C ALA A 3 5.19 5.01 31.10
N TYR A 4 4.75 5.98 31.89
CA TYR A 4 4.06 7.19 31.44
C TYR A 4 4.96 8.18 30.69
N ASP A 5 6.24 8.30 31.07
CA ASP A 5 7.14 9.31 30.47
C ASP A 5 7.55 8.95 29.03
N VAL A 6 7.56 7.67 28.67
CA VAL A 6 7.95 7.20 27.32
C VAL A 6 6.81 7.34 26.32
N ILE A 7 5.55 7.29 26.76
CA ILE A 7 4.36 7.53 25.92
C ILE A 7 4.25 9.01 25.51
N ILE A 8 4.98 9.90 26.19
CA ILE A 8 5.04 11.33 25.88
C ILE A 8 5.94 11.60 24.65
N ASN A 9 6.87 10.68 24.34
CA ASN A 9 7.72 10.84 23.18
C ASN A 9 6.91 10.80 21.87
N GLN A 10 7.41 11.50 20.87
CA GLN A 10 6.80 11.57 19.54
C GLN A 10 6.63 10.17 18.94
N PRO A 11 5.39 9.77 18.58
CA PRO A 11 5.18 8.45 17.99
C PRO A 11 5.86 8.28 16.64
N VAL A 12 6.23 7.05 16.33
CA VAL A 12 6.64 6.64 14.98
C VAL A 12 5.41 6.09 14.25
N VAL A 13 5.18 6.56 13.05
CA VAL A 13 4.12 6.08 12.15
C VAL A 13 4.75 5.26 11.05
N ILE A 14 4.29 4.01 10.90
CA ILE A 14 4.75 3.07 9.88
C ILE A 14 3.56 2.69 9.00
N ASP A 15 3.58 3.16 7.76
CA ASP A 15 2.66 2.68 6.72
C ASP A 15 3.25 1.41 6.09
N ASN A 16 2.67 0.28 6.47
CA ASN A 16 3.15 -1.05 6.12
C ASN A 16 2.54 -1.52 4.79
N GLY A 17 2.99 -0.95 3.69
CA GLY A 17 2.53 -1.29 2.34
C GLY A 17 3.20 -2.55 1.78
N SER A 18 2.49 -3.30 0.93
CA SER A 18 3.04 -4.52 0.29
C SER A 18 4.24 -4.23 -0.62
N GLY A 19 4.28 -3.07 -1.26
CA GLY A 19 5.33 -2.69 -2.20
C GLY A 19 6.35 -1.70 -1.64
N VAL A 20 5.92 -0.82 -0.74
CA VAL A 20 6.73 0.29 -0.21
C VAL A 20 6.41 0.52 1.25
N ILE A 21 7.44 0.67 2.06
CA ILE A 21 7.36 1.15 3.45
C ILE A 21 7.50 2.67 3.46
N LYS A 22 6.65 3.32 4.24
CA LYS A 22 6.77 4.73 4.56
C LYS A 22 6.76 4.88 6.07
N ALA A 23 7.76 5.54 6.63
CA ALA A 23 7.87 5.72 8.06
C ALA A 23 8.39 7.12 8.42
N GLY A 24 8.01 7.59 9.60
CA GLY A 24 8.42 8.90 10.09
C GLY A 24 7.78 9.21 11.43
N PHE A 25 8.06 10.39 11.96
CA PHE A 25 7.52 10.82 13.23
C PHE A 25 6.14 11.48 13.07
N ALA A 26 5.24 11.23 14.02
CA ALA A 26 3.94 11.86 14.05
C ALA A 26 4.06 13.39 14.15
N GLY A 27 3.20 14.11 13.43
CA GLY A 27 3.25 15.57 13.33
C GLY A 27 4.06 16.08 12.13
N ASP A 28 4.92 15.26 11.52
CA ASP A 28 5.58 15.60 10.27
C ASP A 28 4.59 15.58 9.09
N GLN A 29 4.86 16.41 8.08
CA GLN A 29 3.99 16.53 6.90
C GLN A 29 4.25 15.43 5.86
N VAL A 30 5.46 14.87 5.84
CA VAL A 30 5.89 13.82 4.91
C VAL A 30 6.68 12.76 5.66
N PRO A 31 6.63 11.49 5.21
CA PRO A 31 7.43 10.44 5.83
C PRO A 31 8.92 10.68 5.59
N LYS A 32 9.73 10.48 6.64
CA LYS A 32 11.18 10.57 6.55
C LYS A 32 11.79 9.40 5.77
N CYS A 33 11.19 8.22 5.90
CA CYS A 33 11.63 6.99 5.26
C CYS A 33 10.65 6.58 4.16
N HIS A 34 11.18 6.27 2.98
CA HIS A 34 10.41 5.76 1.86
C HIS A 34 11.32 4.82 1.07
N PHE A 35 11.08 3.52 1.17
CA PHE A 35 11.88 2.51 0.50
C PHE A 35 11.05 1.25 0.16
N PRO A 36 11.49 0.46 -0.86
CA PRO A 36 10.78 -0.75 -1.25
C PRO A 36 10.70 -1.77 -0.11
N ASN A 37 9.53 -2.40 0.04
CA ASN A 37 9.29 -3.45 1.03
C ASN A 37 9.78 -4.81 0.51
N TYR A 38 11.08 -4.93 0.25
CA TYR A 38 11.70 -6.18 -0.16
C TYR A 38 13.09 -6.36 0.47
N ILE A 39 13.55 -7.59 0.44
CA ILE A 39 14.89 -7.98 0.86
C ILE A 39 15.65 -8.57 -0.33
N GLY A 40 16.89 -8.14 -0.48
CA GLY A 40 17.84 -8.67 -1.45
C GLY A 40 18.82 -9.64 -0.79
N ARG A 41 19.03 -10.80 -1.42
CA ARG A 41 20.07 -11.77 -1.04
C ARG A 41 20.97 -12.06 -2.23
N PRO A 42 22.31 -12.19 -2.05
CA PRO A 42 23.23 -12.49 -3.14
C PRO A 42 22.82 -13.75 -3.91
N LYS A 43 22.81 -13.68 -5.24
CA LYS A 43 22.51 -14.84 -6.11
C LYS A 43 23.57 -15.93 -6.00
N HIS A 44 24.85 -15.52 -5.85
CA HIS A 44 26.00 -16.40 -5.83
C HIS A 44 26.99 -15.99 -4.72
N VAL A 45 26.82 -16.52 -3.53
CA VAL A 45 27.60 -16.14 -2.32
C VAL A 45 29.11 -16.28 -2.54
N ARG A 46 29.57 -17.35 -3.21
CA ARG A 46 31.01 -17.63 -3.42
C ARG A 46 31.71 -16.68 -4.40
N VAL A 47 30.98 -16.16 -5.38
CA VAL A 47 31.54 -15.31 -6.45
C VAL A 47 31.56 -13.82 -6.03
N MET A 48 30.74 -13.48 -5.05
CA MET A 48 30.52 -12.08 -4.62
C MET A 48 31.26 -11.74 -3.33
N ALA A 49 32.02 -12.69 -2.77
CA ALA A 49 32.91 -12.44 -1.63
C ALA A 49 33.93 -11.35 -1.99
N GLY A 50 33.81 -10.18 -1.35
CA GLY A 50 34.64 -9.01 -1.62
C GLY A 50 33.98 -7.89 -2.44
N ALA A 51 32.90 -8.18 -3.18
CA ALA A 51 32.12 -7.16 -3.89
C ALA A 51 30.92 -6.64 -3.07
N LEU A 52 30.37 -7.49 -2.20
CA LEU A 52 29.26 -7.17 -1.31
C LEU A 52 29.57 -7.73 0.09
N GLU A 53 29.65 -6.84 1.08
CA GLU A 53 29.73 -7.23 2.47
C GLU A 53 28.31 -7.38 3.04
N GLY A 54 27.93 -8.60 3.40
CA GLY A 54 26.65 -8.94 4.02
C GLY A 54 25.82 -9.96 3.22
N ASP A 55 24.91 -10.62 3.93
CA ASP A 55 24.05 -11.67 3.39
C ASP A 55 22.63 -11.19 3.07
N VAL A 56 22.24 -10.04 3.62
CA VAL A 56 20.89 -9.48 3.52
C VAL A 56 20.94 -7.98 3.33
N PHE A 57 20.23 -7.48 2.31
CA PHE A 57 20.18 -6.07 1.95
C PHE A 57 18.75 -5.55 1.97
N VAL A 58 18.54 -4.37 2.56
CA VAL A 58 17.24 -3.69 2.66
C VAL A 58 17.39 -2.26 2.14
N GLY A 59 16.30 -1.70 1.63
CA GLY A 59 16.23 -0.31 1.23
C GLY A 59 17.16 0.08 0.08
N PRO A 60 17.76 1.29 0.10
CA PRO A 60 18.59 1.81 -0.99
C PRO A 60 19.74 0.91 -1.40
N LYS A 61 20.38 0.22 -0.45
CA LYS A 61 21.48 -0.72 -0.75
C LYS A 61 21.01 -1.92 -1.57
N ALA A 62 19.81 -2.44 -1.25
CA ALA A 62 19.22 -3.53 -2.04
C ALA A 62 18.82 -3.05 -3.44
N GLU A 63 18.37 -1.81 -3.57
CA GLU A 63 18.02 -1.20 -4.85
C GLU A 63 19.25 -0.96 -5.74
N GLU A 64 20.32 -0.41 -5.18
CA GLU A 64 21.58 -0.17 -5.87
C GLU A 64 22.20 -1.45 -6.43
N HIS A 65 22.20 -2.52 -5.63
CA HIS A 65 22.82 -3.81 -6.00
C HIS A 65 21.84 -4.84 -6.54
N ARG A 66 20.61 -4.45 -6.87
CA ARG A 66 19.52 -5.39 -7.26
C ARG A 66 19.90 -6.38 -8.36
N GLY A 67 20.75 -5.98 -9.30
CA GLY A 67 21.22 -6.84 -10.38
C GLY A 67 21.97 -8.08 -9.90
N LEU A 68 22.64 -7.99 -8.76
CA LEU A 68 23.41 -9.04 -8.11
C LEU A 68 22.59 -9.82 -7.07
N LEU A 69 21.38 -9.35 -6.75
CA LEU A 69 20.54 -9.89 -5.70
C LEU A 69 19.33 -10.63 -6.25
N THR A 70 18.89 -11.62 -5.48
CA THR A 70 17.54 -12.19 -5.59
C THR A 70 16.63 -11.38 -4.67
N ILE A 71 15.61 -10.74 -5.25
CA ILE A 71 14.67 -9.88 -4.53
C ILE A 71 13.47 -10.71 -4.07
N ARG A 72 13.08 -10.54 -2.79
CA ARG A 72 11.89 -11.16 -2.20
C ARG A 72 11.09 -10.14 -1.42
N TYR A 73 9.79 -10.14 -1.65
CA TYR A 73 8.82 -9.34 -0.90
C TYR A 73 8.28 -10.17 0.28
N PRO A 74 8.36 -9.68 1.53
CA PRO A 74 7.81 -10.39 2.69
C PRO A 74 6.29 -10.27 2.80
N MET A 75 5.67 -9.43 1.98
CA MET A 75 4.23 -9.25 1.93
C MET A 75 3.68 -9.56 0.54
N GLU A 76 2.55 -10.25 0.51
CA GLU A 76 1.76 -10.50 -0.70
C GLU A 76 0.30 -10.14 -0.40
N HIS A 77 -0.34 -9.39 -1.29
CA HIS A 77 -1.74 -8.96 -1.15
C HIS A 77 -2.08 -8.36 0.24
N GLY A 78 -1.22 -7.48 0.76
CA GLY A 78 -1.42 -6.85 2.06
C GLY A 78 -1.21 -7.74 3.29
N ILE A 79 -0.77 -8.97 3.10
CA ILE A 79 -0.56 -9.97 4.16
C ILE A 79 0.92 -10.30 4.26
N VAL A 80 1.45 -10.36 5.49
CA VAL A 80 2.83 -10.80 5.73
C VAL A 80 2.92 -12.32 5.54
N THR A 81 3.80 -12.74 4.64
CA THR A 81 4.08 -14.14 4.29
C THR A 81 5.40 -14.64 4.87
N ASP A 82 6.35 -13.73 5.09
CA ASP A 82 7.64 -14.02 5.72
C ASP A 82 7.89 -13.05 6.88
N TRP A 83 7.67 -13.55 8.10
CA TRP A 83 7.79 -12.76 9.32
C TRP A 83 9.24 -12.41 9.68
N ASN A 84 10.19 -13.28 9.34
CA ASN A 84 11.62 -13.03 9.60
C ASN A 84 12.14 -11.87 8.75
N ASP A 85 11.75 -11.84 7.48
CA ASP A 85 12.12 -10.78 6.57
C ASP A 85 11.37 -9.48 6.90
N MET A 86 10.11 -9.57 7.33
CA MET A 86 9.34 -8.40 7.78
C MET A 86 9.94 -7.75 9.03
N GLU A 87 10.35 -8.56 10.01
CA GLU A 87 11.04 -8.08 11.22
C GLU A 87 12.33 -7.32 10.87
N ARG A 88 13.14 -7.84 9.94
CA ARG A 88 14.36 -7.16 9.48
C ARG A 88 14.08 -5.81 8.83
N ILE A 89 13.00 -5.72 8.05
CA ILE A 89 12.57 -4.45 7.45
C ILE A 89 12.13 -3.45 8.52
N TRP A 90 11.36 -3.90 9.53
CA TRP A 90 10.98 -3.03 10.65
C TRP A 90 12.18 -2.58 11.48
N GLN A 91 13.15 -3.46 11.75
CA GLN A 91 14.42 -3.09 12.40
C GLN A 91 15.20 -2.05 11.59
N TYR A 92 15.21 -2.20 10.26
CA TYR A 92 15.89 -1.26 9.37
C TYR A 92 15.31 0.16 9.43
N ILE A 93 14.00 0.32 9.69
CA ILE A 93 13.36 1.63 9.88
C ILE A 93 14.05 2.44 10.98
N TYR A 94 14.47 1.78 12.06
CA TYR A 94 15.13 2.44 13.21
C TYR A 94 16.63 2.65 13.02
N SER A 95 17.21 2.10 11.97
CA SER A 95 18.67 2.16 11.72
C SER A 95 19.19 3.60 11.57
N LYS A 96 20.53 3.73 11.62
CA LYS A 96 21.23 5.00 11.37
C LYS A 96 21.00 5.57 9.96
N GLU A 97 20.64 4.72 9.00
CA GLU A 97 20.36 5.09 7.62
C GLU A 97 18.93 5.67 7.44
N GLN A 98 18.04 5.44 8.40
CA GLN A 98 16.63 5.81 8.32
C GLN A 98 16.23 6.77 9.45
N LEU A 99 15.49 6.34 10.48
CA LEU A 99 15.00 7.22 11.54
C LEU A 99 16.08 7.65 12.55
N GLN A 100 17.14 6.87 12.71
CA GLN A 100 18.25 7.11 13.66
C GLN A 100 17.75 7.20 15.12
N THR A 101 16.88 6.28 15.52
CA THR A 101 16.29 6.23 16.84
C THR A 101 16.17 4.79 17.34
N TYR A 102 15.81 4.61 18.60
CA TYR A 102 15.60 3.31 19.20
C TYR A 102 14.09 3.00 19.30
N PRO A 103 13.66 1.76 18.97
CA PRO A 103 12.24 1.40 19.03
C PRO A 103 11.61 1.59 20.42
N GLU A 104 12.37 1.31 21.47
CA GLU A 104 11.96 1.40 22.89
C GLU A 104 11.68 2.83 23.36
N GLU A 105 12.07 3.85 22.60
CA GLU A 105 11.88 5.26 22.97
C GLU A 105 10.58 5.85 22.46
N HIS A 106 9.91 5.22 21.49
CA HIS A 106 8.77 5.80 20.79
C HIS A 106 7.58 4.84 20.66
N PRO A 107 6.36 5.30 20.97
CA PRO A 107 5.14 4.58 20.58
C PRO A 107 5.07 4.39 19.07
N VAL A 108 4.39 3.34 18.62
CA VAL A 108 4.26 3.02 17.18
C VAL A 108 2.81 2.95 16.74
N LEU A 109 2.46 3.71 15.70
CA LEU A 109 1.25 3.49 14.93
C LEU A 109 1.62 2.70 13.67
N LEU A 110 1.13 1.46 13.59
CA LEU A 110 1.31 0.57 12.44
C LEU A 110 0.03 0.52 11.62
N THR A 111 0.14 0.53 10.30
CA THR A 111 -1.03 0.39 9.43
C THR A 111 -1.22 -1.05 8.96
N GLU A 112 -2.45 -1.41 8.69
CA GLU A 112 -2.81 -2.69 8.07
C GLU A 112 -3.89 -2.53 7.01
N ALA A 113 -3.93 -3.46 6.06
CA ALA A 113 -5.01 -3.56 5.09
C ALA A 113 -6.30 -4.07 5.77
N PRO A 114 -7.49 -3.67 5.27
CA PRO A 114 -8.74 -4.20 5.80
C PRO A 114 -8.83 -5.72 5.63
N LEU A 115 -9.57 -6.36 6.51
CA LEU A 115 -9.77 -7.82 6.54
C LEU A 115 -8.46 -8.62 6.68
N ASN A 116 -7.46 -8.02 7.32
CA ASN A 116 -6.23 -8.72 7.69
C ASN A 116 -6.55 -9.81 8.72
N PRO A 117 -6.00 -11.04 8.56
CA PRO A 117 -6.21 -12.11 9.54
C PRO A 117 -5.78 -11.70 10.95
N ARG A 118 -6.62 -12.02 11.95
CA ARG A 118 -6.35 -11.68 13.36
C ARG A 118 -4.97 -12.17 13.84
N ARG A 119 -4.57 -13.36 13.42
CA ARG A 119 -3.24 -13.93 13.74
C ARG A 119 -2.09 -13.08 13.25
N ASN A 120 -2.25 -12.41 12.12
CA ASN A 120 -1.21 -11.53 11.58
C ASN A 120 -1.05 -10.27 12.45
N ARG A 121 -2.17 -9.72 12.94
CA ARG A 121 -2.15 -8.60 13.88
C ARG A 121 -1.50 -8.99 15.21
N GLU A 122 -1.81 -10.18 15.72
CA GLU A 122 -1.20 -10.74 16.93
C GLU A 122 0.31 -10.92 16.75
N LYS A 123 0.74 -11.48 15.62
CA LYS A 123 2.17 -11.70 15.32
C LYS A 123 2.93 -10.40 15.13
N ALA A 124 2.32 -9.41 14.49
CA ALA A 124 2.90 -8.07 14.40
C ALA A 124 3.09 -7.46 15.79
N ALA A 125 2.06 -7.53 16.65
CA ALA A 125 2.14 -7.04 18.02
C ALA A 125 3.23 -7.76 18.85
N GLU A 126 3.36 -9.08 18.72
CA GLU A 126 4.43 -9.87 19.35
C GLU A 126 5.81 -9.31 18.96
N ILE A 127 6.08 -9.11 17.68
CA ILE A 127 7.35 -8.58 17.20
C ILE A 127 7.61 -7.16 17.74
N PHE A 128 6.62 -6.28 17.68
CA PHE A 128 6.80 -4.91 18.17
C PHE A 128 7.02 -4.85 19.69
N PHE A 129 6.29 -5.63 20.48
CA PHE A 129 6.44 -5.62 21.93
C PHE A 129 7.59 -6.47 22.46
N GLU A 130 7.81 -7.65 21.89
CA GLU A 130 8.79 -8.62 22.45
C GLU A 130 10.17 -8.47 21.80
N THR A 131 10.25 -8.23 20.49
CA THR A 131 11.53 -8.09 19.78
C THR A 131 12.02 -6.64 19.77
N LEU A 132 11.15 -5.72 19.36
CA LEU A 132 11.50 -4.30 19.26
C LEU A 132 11.32 -3.53 20.56
N ASN A 133 10.64 -4.13 21.54
CA ASN A 133 10.44 -3.59 22.88
C ASN A 133 9.79 -2.20 22.91
N VAL A 134 8.86 -1.92 22.00
CA VAL A 134 8.18 -0.62 21.93
C VAL A 134 7.32 -0.36 23.18
N PRO A 135 7.21 0.89 23.65
CA PRO A 135 6.46 1.23 24.87
C PRO A 135 4.94 1.15 24.67
N ALA A 136 4.47 1.36 23.46
CA ALA A 136 3.05 1.28 23.11
C ALA A 136 2.88 1.04 21.61
N LEU A 137 1.78 0.40 21.23
CA LEU A 137 1.42 0.08 19.84
C LEU A 137 -0.06 0.41 19.59
N PHE A 138 -0.34 0.92 18.40
CA PHE A 138 -1.69 0.99 17.85
C PHE A 138 -1.66 0.51 16.40
N ILE A 139 -2.62 -0.33 16.03
CA ILE A 139 -2.77 -0.81 14.66
C ILE A 139 -4.02 -0.18 14.06
N SER A 140 -3.88 0.50 12.92
CA SER A 140 -4.96 1.22 12.27
C SER A 140 -5.15 0.79 10.82
N MET A 141 -6.41 0.81 10.38
CA MET A 141 -6.75 0.50 9.00
C MET A 141 -6.32 1.62 8.05
N GLN A 142 -5.61 1.28 6.98
CA GLN A 142 -5.06 2.22 5.99
C GLN A 142 -6.12 3.18 5.43
N ALA A 143 -7.30 2.66 5.08
CA ALA A 143 -8.36 3.48 4.49
C ALA A 143 -8.89 4.57 5.44
N VAL A 144 -9.02 4.28 6.72
CA VAL A 144 -9.49 5.26 7.73
C VAL A 144 -8.49 6.42 7.82
N LEU A 145 -7.21 6.11 7.87
CA LEU A 145 -6.15 7.12 7.90
C LEU A 145 -6.12 7.96 6.62
N SER A 146 -6.30 7.34 5.46
CA SER A 146 -6.36 8.05 4.18
C SER A 146 -7.52 9.04 4.13
N LEU A 147 -8.66 8.72 4.75
CA LEU A 147 -9.78 9.65 4.87
C LEU A 147 -9.44 10.83 5.79
N TYR A 148 -8.82 10.56 6.93
CA TYR A 148 -8.39 11.61 7.87
C TYR A 148 -7.39 12.59 7.24
N ALA A 149 -6.51 12.12 6.36
CA ALA A 149 -5.59 12.98 5.62
C ALA A 149 -6.31 14.05 4.78
N THR A 150 -7.55 13.79 4.38
CA THR A 150 -8.38 14.77 3.64
C THR A 150 -9.21 15.69 4.53
N GLY A 151 -9.08 15.59 5.85
CA GLY A 151 -9.88 16.34 6.83
C GLY A 151 -11.34 15.88 6.91
N ARG A 152 -11.66 14.69 6.44
CA ARG A 152 -13.01 14.10 6.45
C ARG A 152 -13.11 13.00 7.48
N THR A 153 -14.31 12.81 8.02
CA THR A 153 -14.65 11.68 8.89
C THR A 153 -15.71 10.75 8.29
N THR A 154 -16.36 11.18 7.20
CA THR A 154 -17.36 10.39 6.48
C THR A 154 -17.05 10.37 4.99
N GLY A 155 -17.10 9.19 4.40
CA GLY A 155 -16.85 8.96 2.98
C GLY A 155 -16.54 7.51 2.68
N VAL A 156 -16.24 7.20 1.45
CA VAL A 156 -15.73 5.90 1.03
C VAL A 156 -14.34 6.06 0.43
N VAL A 157 -13.38 5.31 0.94
CA VAL A 157 -12.02 5.29 0.41
C VAL A 157 -11.87 4.13 -0.54
N LEU A 158 -11.48 4.41 -1.78
CA LEU A 158 -10.97 3.42 -2.72
C LEU A 158 -9.45 3.50 -2.69
N ASP A 159 -8.83 2.53 -2.07
CA ASP A 159 -7.38 2.39 -2.01
C ASP A 159 -6.94 1.26 -2.95
N SER A 160 -6.01 1.56 -3.84
CA SER A 160 -5.38 0.57 -4.71
C SER A 160 -3.87 0.75 -4.63
N GLY A 161 -3.24 -0.15 -3.90
CA GLY A 161 -1.80 -0.16 -3.66
C GLY A 161 -1.02 -1.05 -4.63
N ASP A 162 0.04 -1.64 -4.12
CA ASP A 162 0.83 -2.63 -4.84
C ASP A 162 0.22 -4.04 -4.74
N GLY A 163 -0.27 -4.43 -3.56
CA GLY A 163 -0.73 -5.79 -3.28
C GLY A 163 -2.23 -5.98 -3.22
N VAL A 164 -3.01 -4.96 -2.90
CA VAL A 164 -4.45 -5.08 -2.63
C VAL A 164 -5.21 -3.84 -3.06
N THR A 165 -6.44 -4.06 -3.51
CA THR A 165 -7.44 -3.01 -3.78
C THR A 165 -8.62 -3.20 -2.85
N HIS A 166 -9.05 -2.15 -2.18
CA HIS A 166 -10.20 -2.21 -1.30
C HIS A 166 -11.03 -0.93 -1.31
N ALA A 167 -12.32 -1.09 -1.07
CA ALA A 167 -13.25 0.01 -0.85
C ALA A 167 -13.82 -0.08 0.57
N VAL A 168 -13.59 0.95 1.35
CA VAL A 168 -13.99 1.01 2.76
C VAL A 168 -14.92 2.19 2.98
N PRO A 169 -16.22 1.95 3.21
CA PRO A 169 -17.14 2.98 3.68
C PRO A 169 -16.85 3.32 5.15
N ILE A 170 -16.80 4.61 5.43
CA ILE A 170 -16.48 5.17 6.76
C ILE A 170 -17.54 6.19 7.12
N TYR A 171 -18.08 6.09 8.33
CA TYR A 171 -19.05 7.02 8.86
C TYR A 171 -18.61 7.52 10.23
N GLU A 172 -18.53 8.84 10.38
CA GLU A 172 -18.08 9.51 11.62
C GLU A 172 -16.75 8.97 12.19
N GLY A 173 -15.83 8.61 11.30
CA GLY A 173 -14.51 8.09 11.66
C GLY A 173 -14.43 6.58 11.85
N PHE A 174 -15.57 5.86 11.78
CA PHE A 174 -15.60 4.41 11.94
C PHE A 174 -15.84 3.71 10.61
N ALA A 175 -14.96 2.76 10.29
CA ALA A 175 -15.18 1.87 9.15
C ALA A 175 -16.40 1.00 9.39
N MET A 176 -17.18 0.72 8.34
CA MET A 176 -18.32 -0.18 8.38
C MET A 176 -17.89 -1.58 7.93
N PRO A 177 -17.59 -2.52 8.84
CA PRO A 177 -16.89 -3.78 8.51
C PRO A 177 -17.67 -4.65 7.52
N ASN A 178 -18.99 -4.69 7.64
CA ASN A 178 -19.87 -5.50 6.78
C ASN A 178 -19.97 -4.96 5.34
N SER A 179 -19.56 -3.71 5.13
CA SER A 179 -19.63 -3.04 3.84
C SER A 179 -18.27 -2.98 3.14
N ILE A 180 -17.21 -3.43 3.80
CA ILE A 180 -15.87 -3.48 3.21
C ILE A 180 -15.85 -4.46 2.04
N MET A 181 -15.34 -4.00 0.91
CA MET A 181 -15.01 -4.83 -0.25
C MET A 181 -13.50 -4.83 -0.45
N ARG A 182 -12.93 -6.01 -0.69
CA ARG A 182 -11.51 -6.22 -0.93
C ARG A 182 -11.33 -7.18 -2.10
N VAL A 183 -10.37 -6.84 -2.97
CA VAL A 183 -9.92 -7.68 -4.08
C VAL A 183 -8.39 -7.69 -4.07
N ASP A 184 -7.83 -8.88 -4.25
CA ASP A 184 -6.38 -9.10 -4.23
C ASP A 184 -5.77 -8.92 -5.63
N ILE A 185 -6.21 -7.88 -6.36
CA ILE A 185 -5.68 -7.43 -7.64
C ILE A 185 -5.25 -5.97 -7.51
N ALA A 186 -3.99 -5.69 -7.74
CA ALA A 186 -3.44 -4.36 -7.57
C ALA A 186 -2.19 -4.12 -8.44
N GLY A 187 -1.33 -3.18 -8.06
CA GLY A 187 -0.20 -2.74 -8.87
C GLY A 187 0.81 -3.83 -9.22
N ARG A 188 1.03 -4.82 -8.34
CA ARG A 188 1.92 -5.96 -8.60
C ARG A 188 1.39 -6.86 -9.70
N ASP A 189 0.07 -7.06 -9.75
CA ASP A 189 -0.59 -7.84 -10.78
C ASP A 189 -0.56 -7.14 -12.13
N VAL A 190 -0.70 -5.80 -12.12
CA VAL A 190 -0.46 -4.98 -13.33
C VAL A 190 0.98 -5.16 -13.82
N THR A 191 1.97 -5.19 -12.94
CA THR A 191 3.38 -5.44 -13.31
C THR A 191 3.56 -6.84 -13.89
N ARG A 192 2.94 -7.86 -13.28
CA ARG A 192 2.95 -9.25 -13.79
C ARG A 192 2.33 -9.34 -15.18
N HIS A 193 1.20 -8.68 -15.37
CA HIS A 193 0.52 -8.66 -16.66
C HIS A 193 1.32 -7.89 -17.71
N LEU A 194 1.89 -6.72 -17.37
CA LEU A 194 2.78 -5.98 -18.27
C LEU A 194 3.98 -6.84 -18.71
N ARG A 195 4.62 -7.55 -17.78
CA ARG A 195 5.71 -8.48 -18.10
C ARG A 195 5.27 -9.53 -19.13
N THR A 196 4.06 -10.04 -19.00
CA THR A 196 3.49 -11.02 -19.94
C THR A 196 3.24 -10.41 -21.32
N LEU A 197 2.73 -9.18 -21.38
CA LEU A 197 2.52 -8.45 -22.63
C LEU A 197 3.84 -8.13 -23.32
N LEU A 198 4.83 -7.62 -22.60
CA LEU A 198 6.16 -7.33 -23.12
C LEU A 198 6.86 -8.58 -23.65
N ARG A 199 6.67 -9.73 -23.00
CA ARG A 199 7.21 -11.00 -23.49
C ARG A 199 6.62 -11.39 -24.84
N LYS A 200 5.34 -11.12 -25.10
CA LYS A 200 4.72 -11.34 -26.42
C LYS A 200 5.30 -10.42 -27.50
N GLU A 201 5.82 -9.26 -27.11
CA GLU A 201 6.50 -8.30 -28.00
C GLU A 201 8.00 -8.60 -28.15
N GLY A 202 8.51 -9.69 -27.55
CA GLY A 202 9.91 -10.14 -27.67
C GLY A 202 10.81 -9.72 -26.50
N TRP A 203 10.31 -8.95 -25.54
CA TRP A 203 11.06 -8.50 -24.37
C TRP A 203 10.90 -9.48 -23.19
N ASN A 204 11.99 -10.12 -22.78
CA ASN A 204 11.94 -11.24 -21.85
C ASN A 204 12.61 -10.90 -20.51
N PHE A 205 11.82 -10.46 -19.55
CA PHE A 205 12.23 -10.17 -18.16
C PHE A 205 11.98 -11.40 -17.28
N ARG A 206 13.04 -12.13 -16.86
CA ARG A 206 12.93 -13.40 -16.15
C ARG A 206 13.23 -13.33 -14.67
N THR A 207 14.20 -12.50 -14.28
CA THR A 207 14.70 -12.41 -12.91
C THR A 207 13.84 -11.50 -12.04
N THR A 208 13.98 -11.64 -10.73
CA THR A 208 13.30 -10.77 -9.76
C THR A 208 13.79 -9.32 -9.85
N ALA A 209 15.06 -9.11 -10.17
CA ALA A 209 15.61 -7.77 -10.41
C ALA A 209 15.04 -7.13 -11.68
N GLU A 210 14.86 -7.90 -12.76
CA GLU A 210 14.22 -7.43 -13.98
C GLU A 210 12.72 -7.14 -13.79
N PHE A 211 12.07 -7.81 -12.85
CA PHE A 211 10.69 -7.50 -12.48
C PHE A 211 10.56 -6.08 -11.93
N GLU A 212 11.54 -5.59 -11.18
CA GLU A 212 11.59 -4.21 -10.71
C GLU A 212 11.77 -3.21 -11.88
N ILE A 213 12.45 -3.60 -12.96
CA ILE A 213 12.51 -2.80 -14.19
C ILE A 213 11.11 -2.67 -14.81
N VAL A 214 10.40 -3.79 -14.94
CA VAL A 214 9.02 -3.79 -15.46
C VAL A 214 8.09 -2.93 -14.60
N LYS A 215 8.25 -2.96 -13.26
CA LYS A 215 7.53 -2.06 -12.35
C LYS A 215 7.80 -0.59 -12.67
N THR A 216 9.05 -0.22 -12.88
CA THR A 216 9.41 1.16 -13.25
C THR A 216 8.83 1.56 -14.62
N ILE A 217 8.86 0.65 -15.59
CA ILE A 217 8.22 0.85 -16.91
C ILE A 217 6.72 1.12 -16.73
N LYS A 218 6.04 0.29 -15.93
CA LYS A 218 4.61 0.48 -15.59
C LYS A 218 4.34 1.89 -15.08
N GLU A 219 5.11 2.33 -14.09
CA GLU A 219 4.91 3.62 -13.42
C GLU A 219 5.15 4.80 -14.35
N ARG A 220 6.04 4.67 -15.33
CA ARG A 220 6.41 5.76 -16.26
C ARG A 220 5.60 5.77 -17.55
N ALA A 221 5.23 4.61 -18.07
CA ALA A 221 4.70 4.49 -19.42
C ALA A 221 3.22 4.10 -19.48
N CYS A 222 2.66 3.45 -18.46
CA CYS A 222 1.28 2.97 -18.49
C CYS A 222 0.25 4.07 -18.15
N TYR A 223 -0.94 3.93 -18.72
CA TYR A 223 -2.09 4.80 -18.48
C TYR A 223 -3.39 4.01 -18.63
N LEU A 224 -4.48 4.57 -18.12
CA LEU A 224 -5.82 4.01 -18.32
C LEU A 224 -6.54 4.68 -19.46
N ALA A 225 -7.01 3.88 -20.42
CA ALA A 225 -7.80 4.36 -21.53
C ALA A 225 -9.20 4.78 -21.06
N SER A 226 -9.69 5.93 -21.51
CA SER A 226 -11.07 6.36 -21.23
C SER A 226 -12.10 5.41 -21.84
N ASN A 227 -11.79 4.86 -23.02
CA ASN A 227 -12.56 3.83 -23.69
C ASN A 227 -11.60 2.81 -24.33
N PRO A 228 -11.37 1.65 -23.69
CA PRO A 228 -10.41 0.64 -24.15
C PRO A 228 -10.74 0.12 -25.56
N GLN A 229 -12.03 -0.08 -25.87
CA GLN A 229 -12.44 -0.60 -27.17
C GLN A 229 -12.08 0.36 -28.30
N ARG A 230 -12.24 1.66 -28.08
CA ARG A 230 -11.85 2.69 -29.03
C ARG A 230 -10.33 2.77 -29.14
N GLU A 231 -9.61 2.70 -28.01
CA GLU A 231 -8.16 2.74 -27.98
C GLU A 231 -7.53 1.59 -28.76
N GLU A 232 -8.12 0.39 -28.70
CA GLU A 232 -7.69 -0.78 -29.48
C GLU A 232 -7.80 -0.57 -31.01
N THR A 233 -8.70 0.28 -31.47
CA THR A 233 -8.87 0.56 -32.90
C THR A 233 -8.03 1.73 -33.41
N MET A 234 -7.41 2.47 -32.49
CA MET A 234 -6.56 3.61 -32.81
C MET A 234 -5.08 3.20 -32.81
N GLU A 235 -4.27 3.92 -33.57
CA GLU A 235 -2.82 3.76 -33.48
C GLU A 235 -2.34 4.33 -32.14
N THR A 236 -1.81 3.46 -31.28
CA THR A 236 -1.30 3.87 -29.96
C THR A 236 0.04 4.55 -30.10
N GLU A 237 0.18 5.73 -29.53
CA GLU A 237 1.47 6.42 -29.42
C GLU A 237 2.46 5.57 -28.62
N LYS A 238 3.57 5.18 -29.25
CA LYS A 238 4.61 4.39 -28.60
C LYS A 238 5.39 5.25 -27.62
N ALA A 239 5.65 4.72 -26.42
CA ALA A 239 6.56 5.30 -25.47
C ALA A 239 7.93 4.60 -25.54
N GLN A 240 8.98 5.39 -25.48
CA GLN A 240 10.35 4.88 -25.40
C GLN A 240 10.82 4.83 -23.96
N TYR A 241 11.47 3.74 -23.58
CA TYR A 241 12.07 3.56 -22.27
C TYR A 241 13.50 3.03 -22.43
N THR A 242 14.46 3.72 -21.83
CA THR A 242 15.85 3.28 -21.82
C THR A 242 16.07 2.29 -20.67
N LEU A 243 16.50 1.08 -21.00
CA LEU A 243 16.82 0.03 -20.04
C LEU A 243 18.17 0.31 -19.37
N PRO A 244 18.47 -0.31 -18.20
CA PRO A 244 19.74 -0.13 -17.51
C PRO A 244 20.98 -0.51 -18.32
N ASP A 245 20.86 -1.37 -19.34
CA ASP A 245 21.93 -1.77 -20.26
C ASP A 245 22.12 -0.78 -21.42
N GLY A 246 21.36 0.32 -21.45
CA GLY A 246 21.38 1.34 -22.49
C GLY A 246 20.53 1.03 -23.72
N SER A 247 19.96 -0.16 -23.84
CA SER A 247 19.02 -0.48 -24.91
C SER A 247 17.70 0.27 -24.75
N THR A 248 17.03 0.57 -25.86
CA THR A 248 15.76 1.28 -25.86
C THR A 248 14.62 0.33 -26.19
N LEU A 249 13.64 0.29 -25.29
CA LEU A 249 12.42 -0.48 -25.43
C LEU A 249 11.31 0.47 -25.91
N GLU A 250 10.59 0.09 -26.96
CA GLU A 250 9.37 0.78 -27.41
C GLU A 250 8.14 0.02 -26.90
N ILE A 251 7.21 0.75 -26.27
CA ILE A 251 5.99 0.17 -25.72
C ILE A 251 4.79 0.81 -26.42
N GLY A 252 3.96 -0.03 -27.04
CA GLY A 252 2.74 0.38 -27.70
C GLY A 252 1.49 0.08 -26.86
N PRO A 253 0.55 -0.74 -27.36
CA PRO A 253 -0.74 -1.01 -26.69
C PRO A 253 -0.63 -1.62 -25.29
N ALA A 254 0.47 -2.26 -24.94
CA ALA A 254 0.73 -2.75 -23.58
C ALA A 254 0.61 -1.64 -22.52
N ARG A 255 0.81 -0.38 -22.90
CA ARG A 255 0.69 0.79 -22.02
C ARG A 255 -0.68 0.91 -21.37
N PHE A 256 -1.76 0.68 -22.12
CA PHE A 256 -3.15 0.77 -21.62
C PHE A 256 -3.75 -0.61 -21.31
N ARG A 257 -3.27 -1.67 -21.98
CA ARG A 257 -3.75 -3.04 -21.73
C ARG A 257 -3.33 -3.57 -20.35
N ALA A 258 -2.14 -3.21 -19.89
CA ALA A 258 -1.64 -3.71 -18.62
C ALA A 258 -2.48 -3.23 -17.42
N PRO A 259 -2.75 -1.94 -17.20
CA PRO A 259 -3.55 -1.50 -16.07
C PRO A 259 -5.06 -1.76 -16.23
N GLU A 260 -5.53 -2.17 -17.42
CA GLU A 260 -6.94 -2.51 -17.67
C GLU A 260 -7.44 -3.64 -16.76
N ILE A 261 -6.58 -4.52 -16.29
CA ILE A 261 -6.94 -5.60 -15.34
C ILE A 261 -7.54 -5.09 -14.03
N LEU A 262 -7.28 -3.85 -13.65
CA LEU A 262 -7.89 -3.25 -12.46
C LEU A 262 -9.40 -3.07 -12.63
N PHE A 263 -9.88 -2.85 -13.86
CA PHE A 263 -11.29 -2.72 -14.21
C PHE A 263 -11.86 -4.01 -14.80
N ARG A 264 -11.01 -4.83 -15.38
CA ARG A 264 -11.36 -6.06 -16.10
C ARG A 264 -10.42 -7.21 -15.69
N PRO A 265 -10.62 -7.78 -14.49
CA PRO A 265 -9.82 -8.90 -13.99
C PRO A 265 -9.87 -10.15 -14.88
N ASP A 266 -10.94 -10.30 -15.62
CA ASP A 266 -11.12 -11.39 -16.62
C ASP A 266 -10.01 -11.44 -17.67
N HIS A 267 -9.30 -10.34 -17.93
CA HIS A 267 -8.15 -10.32 -18.84
C HIS A 267 -6.94 -11.16 -18.34
N ILE A 268 -6.89 -11.45 -17.06
CA ILE A 268 -5.88 -12.33 -16.46
C ILE A 268 -6.46 -13.66 -15.97
N GLY A 269 -7.74 -13.92 -16.28
CA GLY A 269 -8.43 -15.16 -15.92
C GLY A 269 -8.99 -15.19 -14.50
N GLU A 270 -9.06 -14.04 -13.83
CA GLU A 270 -9.68 -13.91 -12.50
C GLU A 270 -11.17 -13.58 -12.63
N GLU A 271 -11.97 -14.18 -11.75
CA GLU A 271 -13.44 -13.98 -11.71
C GLU A 271 -13.87 -12.87 -10.72
N ASP A 272 -12.89 -12.12 -10.22
CA ASP A 272 -13.14 -11.03 -9.29
C ASP A 272 -13.81 -9.82 -9.98
N GLU A 273 -14.42 -8.96 -9.19
CA GLU A 273 -15.01 -7.72 -9.66
C GLU A 273 -13.94 -6.68 -9.99
N GLY A 274 -14.20 -5.85 -11.00
CA GLY A 274 -13.40 -4.67 -11.29
C GLY A 274 -13.50 -3.63 -10.16
N LEU A 275 -12.48 -2.82 -9.99
CA LEU A 275 -12.42 -1.87 -8.85
C LEU A 275 -13.59 -0.87 -8.80
N HIS A 276 -14.22 -0.55 -9.94
CA HIS A 276 -15.42 0.28 -10.00
C HIS A 276 -16.66 -0.46 -9.43
N GLU A 277 -16.76 -1.76 -9.67
CA GLU A 277 -17.80 -2.62 -9.11
C GLU A 277 -17.57 -2.80 -7.60
N VAL A 278 -16.32 -3.06 -7.17
CA VAL A 278 -15.92 -3.12 -5.77
C VAL A 278 -16.36 -1.87 -5.00
N LEU A 279 -16.13 -0.68 -5.59
CA LEU A 279 -16.55 0.60 -5.00
C LEU A 279 -18.07 0.70 -4.88
N VAL A 280 -18.80 0.42 -5.94
CA VAL A 280 -20.26 0.52 -5.96
C VAL A 280 -20.89 -0.51 -5.01
N TYR A 281 -20.38 -1.74 -4.97
CA TYR A 281 -20.88 -2.77 -4.06
C TYR A 281 -20.63 -2.43 -2.58
N ALA A 282 -19.47 -1.84 -2.26
CA ALA A 282 -19.20 -1.35 -0.91
C ALA A 282 -20.23 -0.29 -0.48
N ILE A 283 -20.58 0.64 -1.36
CA ILE A 283 -21.59 1.65 -1.08
C ILE A 283 -22.98 1.01 -0.96
N HIS A 284 -23.32 0.05 -1.82
CA HIS A 284 -24.61 -0.62 -1.80
C HIS A 284 -24.80 -1.56 -0.58
N LYS A 285 -23.71 -2.09 -0.02
CA LYS A 285 -23.74 -2.84 1.25
C LYS A 285 -23.92 -1.94 2.47
N SER A 286 -23.73 -0.63 2.33
CA SER A 286 -23.96 0.33 3.39
C SER A 286 -25.42 0.69 3.50
N ASP A 287 -25.80 1.26 4.67
CA ASP A 287 -27.17 1.70 4.94
C ASP A 287 -27.67 2.66 3.86
N LEU A 288 -28.95 2.55 3.52
CA LEU A 288 -29.57 3.30 2.43
C LEU A 288 -29.40 4.83 2.61
N ASP A 289 -29.54 5.31 3.83
CA ASP A 289 -29.44 6.73 4.16
C ASP A 289 -28.02 7.30 3.97
N LEU A 290 -27.01 6.44 4.06
CA LEU A 290 -25.62 6.83 3.90
C LEU A 290 -25.15 6.83 2.43
N ARG A 291 -25.78 6.07 1.56
CA ARG A 291 -25.32 5.87 0.18
C ARG A 291 -25.13 7.19 -0.58
N ARG A 292 -26.07 8.14 -0.43
CA ARG A 292 -25.97 9.45 -1.08
C ARG A 292 -24.74 10.22 -0.63
N VAL A 293 -24.45 10.23 0.67
CA VAL A 293 -23.27 10.91 1.24
C VAL A 293 -22.00 10.22 0.78
N LEU A 294 -21.97 8.88 0.73
CA LEU A 294 -20.82 8.11 0.28
C LEU A 294 -20.48 8.37 -1.20
N TYR A 295 -21.48 8.37 -2.10
CA TYR A 295 -21.25 8.72 -3.51
C TYR A 295 -20.72 10.15 -3.71
N GLN A 296 -21.05 11.06 -2.81
CA GLN A 296 -20.55 12.45 -2.83
C GLN A 296 -19.18 12.63 -2.19
N ASN A 297 -18.66 11.60 -1.51
CA ASN A 297 -17.40 11.63 -0.77
C ASN A 297 -16.55 10.40 -1.07
N ILE A 298 -16.27 10.15 -2.34
CA ILE A 298 -15.33 9.11 -2.75
C ILE A 298 -13.92 9.69 -2.71
N VAL A 299 -13.00 9.03 -2.00
CA VAL A 299 -11.61 9.44 -1.85
C VAL A 299 -10.71 8.36 -2.43
N LEU A 300 -9.79 8.75 -3.32
CA LEU A 300 -8.78 7.87 -3.88
C LEU A 300 -7.52 7.85 -3.02
N SER A 301 -6.95 6.68 -2.84
CA SER A 301 -5.69 6.43 -2.16
C SER A 301 -4.90 5.32 -2.84
N GLY A 302 -3.60 5.27 -2.59
CA GLY A 302 -2.72 4.23 -3.12
C GLY A 302 -2.08 4.55 -4.47
N GLY A 303 -0.91 3.96 -4.68
CA GLY A 303 -0.06 4.23 -5.85
C GLY A 303 -0.68 3.84 -7.19
N SER A 304 -1.51 2.79 -7.22
CA SER A 304 -2.17 2.36 -8.45
C SER A 304 -3.28 3.32 -8.92
N THR A 305 -3.76 4.21 -8.06
CA THR A 305 -4.70 5.27 -8.46
C THR A 305 -4.03 6.42 -9.21
N LEU A 306 -2.69 6.44 -9.27
CA LEU A 306 -1.89 7.48 -9.94
C LEU A 306 -1.78 7.29 -11.45
N PHE A 307 -2.22 6.17 -12.00
CA PHE A 307 -2.25 6.03 -13.46
C PHE A 307 -2.97 7.20 -14.11
N LYS A 308 -2.36 7.76 -15.16
CA LYS A 308 -2.97 8.81 -15.96
C LYS A 308 -4.33 8.34 -16.47
N GLY A 309 -5.38 9.15 -16.29
CA GLY A 309 -6.75 8.80 -16.69
C GLY A 309 -7.55 7.99 -15.67
N PHE A 310 -6.98 7.63 -14.52
CA PHE A 310 -7.65 6.80 -13.51
C PHE A 310 -8.96 7.41 -13.02
N GLY A 311 -8.94 8.66 -12.59
CA GLY A 311 -10.13 9.34 -12.03
C GLY A 311 -11.26 9.46 -13.03
N ASP A 312 -10.95 9.85 -14.26
CA ASP A 312 -11.95 10.00 -15.34
C ASP A 312 -12.54 8.65 -15.74
N ARG A 313 -11.71 7.63 -15.86
CA ARG A 313 -12.15 6.27 -16.16
C ARG A 313 -13.05 5.74 -15.04
N LEU A 314 -12.64 5.86 -13.78
CA LEU A 314 -13.44 5.43 -12.64
C LEU A 314 -14.79 6.14 -12.60
N LEU A 315 -14.81 7.46 -12.78
CA LEU A 315 -16.07 8.24 -12.82
C LEU A 315 -17.00 7.77 -13.95
N SER A 316 -16.44 7.51 -15.11
CA SER A 316 -17.21 7.00 -16.26
C SER A 316 -17.82 5.63 -15.96
N GLU A 317 -17.05 4.70 -15.41
CA GLU A 317 -17.54 3.35 -15.10
C GLU A 317 -18.56 3.35 -13.94
N VAL A 318 -18.31 4.12 -12.89
CA VAL A 318 -19.25 4.24 -11.76
C VAL A 318 -20.57 4.86 -12.19
N LYS A 319 -20.57 5.82 -13.13
CA LYS A 319 -21.80 6.40 -13.68
C LYS A 319 -22.65 5.41 -14.49
N LYS A 320 -22.04 4.37 -15.05
CA LYS A 320 -22.76 3.33 -15.81
C LYS A 320 -23.59 2.42 -14.90
N ILE A 321 -23.05 2.08 -13.75
CA ILE A 321 -23.62 1.10 -12.82
C ILE A 321 -24.24 1.72 -11.55
N GLY A 322 -23.89 2.96 -11.25
CA GLY A 322 -24.39 3.71 -10.10
C GLY A 322 -25.72 4.41 -10.33
N PRO A 323 -26.28 5.06 -9.30
CA PRO A 323 -27.53 5.79 -9.37
C PRO A 323 -27.40 7.03 -10.28
N LYS A 324 -28.42 7.28 -11.10
CA LYS A 324 -28.42 8.39 -12.08
C LYS A 324 -28.79 9.75 -11.45
N ASP A 325 -29.48 9.72 -10.35
CA ASP A 325 -30.01 10.89 -9.62
C ASP A 325 -29.08 11.43 -8.54
N ILE A 326 -27.97 10.76 -8.28
CA ILE A 326 -26.97 11.16 -7.28
C ILE A 326 -25.72 11.74 -7.96
N LYS A 327 -25.30 12.91 -7.53
CA LYS A 327 -24.05 13.50 -8.02
C LYS A 327 -22.85 12.76 -7.41
N ILE A 328 -22.12 12.04 -8.26
CA ILE A 328 -20.89 11.34 -7.86
C ILE A 328 -19.75 12.34 -7.83
N ARG A 329 -18.99 12.36 -6.72
CA ARG A 329 -17.79 13.19 -6.55
C ARG A 329 -16.62 12.32 -6.11
N ILE A 330 -15.54 12.41 -6.90
CA ILE A 330 -14.28 11.71 -6.61
C ILE A 330 -13.23 12.75 -6.24
N SER A 331 -12.65 12.60 -5.08
CA SER A 331 -11.52 13.39 -4.60
C SER A 331 -10.24 12.58 -4.81
N ALA A 332 -9.31 13.13 -5.56
CA ALA A 332 -7.99 12.55 -5.82
C ALA A 332 -6.90 13.47 -5.23
N PRO A 333 -6.57 13.35 -3.94
CA PRO A 333 -5.53 14.16 -3.33
C PRO A 333 -4.21 14.05 -4.09
N GLN A 334 -3.47 15.13 -4.18
CA GLN A 334 -2.19 15.14 -4.89
C GLN A 334 -1.17 14.23 -4.20
N GLU A 335 -1.20 14.22 -2.86
CA GLU A 335 -0.32 13.39 -2.02
C GLU A 335 -0.89 11.99 -1.73
N ARG A 336 -1.81 11.47 -2.54
CA ARG A 336 -2.49 10.18 -2.24
C ARG A 336 -1.57 8.96 -2.18
N LEU A 337 -0.34 9.08 -2.69
CA LEU A 337 0.70 8.09 -2.43
C LEU A 337 1.05 7.98 -0.94
N TYR A 338 0.93 9.09 -0.20
CA TYR A 338 1.28 9.22 1.21
C TYR A 338 0.06 9.43 2.12
N SER A 339 -1.16 9.42 1.59
CA SER A 339 -2.38 9.74 2.35
C SER A 339 -2.53 8.90 3.62
N THR A 340 -2.27 7.61 3.54
CA THR A 340 -2.32 6.71 4.70
C THR A 340 -1.34 7.15 5.79
N TRP A 341 -0.09 7.40 5.42
CA TRP A 341 0.92 7.83 6.37
C TRP A 341 0.60 9.21 6.96
N ILE A 342 0.18 10.16 6.14
CA ILE A 342 -0.21 11.52 6.57
C ILE A 342 -1.36 11.44 7.58
N GLY A 343 -2.39 10.64 7.30
CA GLY A 343 -3.50 10.43 8.23
C GLY A 343 -3.06 9.81 9.55
N GLY A 344 -2.12 8.86 9.50
CA GLY A 344 -1.49 8.28 10.68
C GLY A 344 -0.69 9.31 11.48
N SER A 345 0.07 10.17 10.79
CA SER A 345 0.83 11.27 11.40
C SER A 345 -0.09 12.26 12.14
N ILE A 346 -1.21 12.62 11.51
CA ILE A 346 -2.21 13.49 12.13
C ILE A 346 -2.81 12.81 13.36
N LEU A 347 -3.30 11.58 13.23
CA LEU A 347 -3.97 10.86 14.30
C LEU A 347 -3.06 10.65 15.52
N ALA A 348 -1.83 10.18 15.28
CA ALA A 348 -0.87 9.90 16.34
C ALA A 348 -0.34 11.16 17.04
N SER A 349 -0.48 12.34 16.44
CA SER A 349 -0.10 13.63 17.06
C SER A 349 -1.17 14.21 17.99
N LEU A 350 -2.40 13.67 17.97
CA LEU A 350 -3.49 14.17 18.81
C LEU A 350 -3.33 13.73 20.26
N ASP A 351 -3.42 14.66 21.21
CA ASP A 351 -3.35 14.35 22.64
C ASP A 351 -4.45 13.39 23.11
N THR A 352 -5.63 13.49 22.53
CA THR A 352 -6.77 12.62 22.83
C THR A 352 -6.49 11.17 22.43
N PHE A 353 -5.65 10.95 21.43
CA PHE A 353 -5.29 9.63 20.92
C PHE A 353 -4.37 8.85 21.87
N LYS A 354 -3.65 9.54 22.77
CA LYS A 354 -2.75 8.90 23.77
C LYS A 354 -3.44 7.85 24.61
N LYS A 355 -4.76 7.97 24.83
CA LYS A 355 -5.57 6.99 25.61
C LYS A 355 -5.92 5.73 24.82
N MET A 356 -5.77 5.75 23.51
CA MET A 356 -6.14 4.63 22.64
C MET A 356 -5.00 3.62 22.43
N TRP A 357 -3.78 4.00 22.75
CA TRP A 357 -2.62 3.12 22.65
C TRP A 357 -2.77 1.88 23.52
N VAL A 358 -2.29 0.73 23.00
CA VAL A 358 -2.03 -0.45 23.81
C VAL A 358 -0.63 -0.28 24.39
N SER A 359 -0.52 -0.12 25.71
CA SER A 359 0.76 -0.02 26.38
C SER A 359 1.43 -1.40 26.50
N LYS A 360 2.76 -1.43 26.62
CA LYS A 360 3.49 -2.67 26.88
C LYS A 360 2.96 -3.40 28.13
N LYS A 361 2.64 -2.66 29.19
CA LYS A 361 2.07 -3.23 30.42
C LYS A 361 0.72 -3.92 30.15
N GLU A 362 -0.19 -3.30 29.39
CA GLU A 362 -1.48 -3.92 29.01
C GLU A 362 -1.25 -5.17 28.16
N TYR A 363 -0.26 -5.14 27.25
CA TYR A 363 0.11 -6.30 26.45
C TYR A 363 0.67 -7.44 27.30
N ASP A 364 1.56 -7.15 28.26
CA ASP A 364 2.14 -8.13 29.15
C ASP A 364 1.09 -8.79 30.07
N GLU A 365 0.02 -8.07 30.44
CA GLU A 365 -1.09 -8.57 31.25
C GLU A 365 -2.14 -9.37 30.45
N GLU A 366 -2.50 -8.91 29.25
CA GLU A 366 -3.64 -9.43 28.48
C GLU A 366 -3.25 -10.08 27.16
N ASN A 367 -1.98 -9.94 26.70
CA ASN A 367 -1.49 -10.42 25.41
C ASN A 367 -2.35 -9.95 24.21
N ALA A 368 -2.66 -10.85 23.28
CA ALA A 368 -3.44 -10.57 22.10
C ALA A 368 -4.83 -9.95 22.36
N ARG A 369 -5.41 -10.18 23.56
CA ARG A 369 -6.72 -9.61 23.92
C ARG A 369 -6.68 -8.08 23.99
N ALA A 370 -5.59 -7.50 24.53
CA ALA A 370 -5.42 -6.05 24.57
C ALA A 370 -5.45 -5.43 23.17
N ILE A 371 -4.79 -6.09 22.21
CA ILE A 371 -4.74 -5.65 20.81
C ILE A 371 -6.14 -5.62 20.21
N HIS A 372 -6.89 -6.73 20.27
CA HIS A 372 -8.21 -6.83 19.66
C HIS A 372 -9.27 -5.97 20.33
N ARG A 373 -9.10 -5.60 21.60
CA ARG A 373 -10.01 -4.71 22.31
C ARG A 373 -9.89 -3.26 21.88
N LYS A 374 -8.67 -2.77 21.61
CA LYS A 374 -8.39 -1.35 21.34
C LYS A 374 -8.19 -1.04 19.86
N THR A 375 -7.78 -2.01 19.05
CA THR A 375 -7.50 -1.80 17.62
C THR A 375 -8.60 -2.47 16.78
N PHE A 376 -9.36 -1.66 16.05
CA PHE A 376 -10.52 -2.12 15.25
C PHE A 376 -10.14 -2.26 13.78
#